data_fb5ebe256b4a8f50aaecbe14d96a677f
#
_entry.id   fb5ebe256b4a8f50aaecbe14d96a677f
#
_cell.length_a   1.000
_cell.length_b   1.000
_cell.length_c   1.000
_cell.angle_alpha   90.00
_cell.angle_beta   90.00
_cell.angle_gamma   90.00
#
_symmetry.space_group_name_H-M   'P 1'
#
loop_
_entity.id
_entity.type
_entity.pdbx_description
1 polymer ?
#
loop_
_entity_poly.entity_id
_entity_poly.type
_entity_poly.pdbx_seq_one_letter_code
_entity_poly.pdbx_strand_id
1 'polypeptide(L)'
;WIPRAKIILEHGETRPFEAFDRVAMFEQSKGKSIAELLDTFGRLRAENLRELQKLNLTAELLEKRGMHPELGVVTLKQLLATWVVHDFGHIRQVVRVMAKQYRDEVGPWKVYLSILE
;
A
#
# COMPACT_ATOMS: atom_id res chain seq x y z
N TRP A 1 2.57 0.57 -6.76
CA TRP A 1 3.97 0.59 -6.32
C TRP A 1 4.91 0.26 -7.48
N ILE A 2 4.79 -0.89 -8.12
CA ILE A 2 5.70 -1.35 -9.19
C ILE A 2 5.80 -0.37 -10.37
N PRO A 3 4.70 0.20 -10.93
CA PRO A 3 4.83 1.19 -11.99
C PRO A 3 5.68 2.40 -11.58
N ARG A 4 5.51 2.91 -10.35
CA ARG A 4 6.31 4.02 -9.84
C ARG A 4 7.79 3.65 -9.65
N ALA A 5 8.07 2.42 -9.18
CA ALA A 5 9.44 1.92 -9.08
C ALA A 5 10.13 1.87 -10.46
N LYS A 6 9.42 1.41 -11.50
CA LYS A 6 9.90 1.39 -12.88
C LYS A 6 10.16 2.82 -13.41
N ILE A 7 9.26 3.77 -13.14
CA ILE A 7 9.46 5.19 -13.51
C ILE A 7 10.75 5.74 -12.87
N ILE A 8 11.00 5.48 -11.57
CA ILE A 8 12.25 5.91 -10.92
C ILE A 8 13.47 5.32 -11.62
N LEU A 9 13.45 4.03 -11.91
CA LEU A 9 14.58 3.34 -12.50
C LEU A 9 14.89 3.80 -13.93
N GLU A 10 13.85 4.06 -14.74
CA GLU A 10 13.95 4.36 -16.17
C GLU A 10 14.08 5.85 -16.45
N HIS A 11 13.40 6.71 -15.69
CA HIS A 11 13.26 8.14 -15.99
C HIS A 11 13.81 9.06 -14.90
N GLY A 12 14.06 8.54 -13.69
CA GLY A 12 14.54 9.37 -12.58
C GLY A 12 13.54 10.50 -12.26
N GLU A 13 14.08 11.71 -12.10
CA GLU A 13 13.30 12.92 -11.78
C GLU A 13 12.62 13.58 -13.00
N THR A 14 12.94 13.13 -14.23
CA THR A 14 12.45 13.76 -15.46
C THR A 14 10.98 13.45 -15.76
N ARG A 15 10.45 12.37 -15.19
CA ARG A 15 9.05 11.96 -15.34
C ARG A 15 8.37 11.84 -13.97
N PRO A 16 7.49 12.78 -13.61
CA PRO A 16 6.71 12.66 -12.36
C PRO A 16 5.77 11.46 -12.38
N PHE A 17 5.41 10.97 -11.18
CA PHE A 17 4.38 9.95 -11.05
C PHE A 17 3.03 10.52 -11.44
N GLU A 18 2.18 9.67 -12.01
CA GLU A 18 0.78 10.01 -12.21
C GLU A 18 0.06 10.11 -10.85
N ALA A 19 -0.88 11.04 -10.75
CA ALA A 19 -1.74 11.17 -9.59
C ALA A 19 -2.55 9.86 -9.39
N PHE A 20 -2.70 9.46 -8.12
CA PHE A 20 -3.47 8.25 -7.81
C PHE A 20 -4.97 8.56 -7.90
N ASP A 21 -5.67 7.84 -8.78
CA ASP A 21 -7.12 7.92 -8.88
C ASP A 21 -7.76 7.16 -7.71
N ARG A 22 -8.24 7.90 -6.72
CA ARG A 22 -8.90 7.37 -5.52
C ARG A 22 -10.32 6.87 -5.76
N VAL A 23 -10.93 7.22 -6.89
CA VAL A 23 -12.32 6.89 -7.21
C VAL A 23 -12.41 5.61 -8.06
N ALA A 24 -11.47 5.39 -8.95
CA ALA A 24 -11.46 4.23 -9.85
C ALA A 24 -11.59 2.89 -9.11
N MET A 25 -11.01 2.75 -7.91
CA MET A 25 -11.10 1.51 -7.13
C MET A 25 -12.53 1.16 -6.70
N PHE A 26 -13.38 2.15 -6.44
CA PHE A 26 -14.79 1.90 -6.07
C PHE A 26 -15.56 1.33 -7.24
N GLU A 27 -15.38 1.86 -8.45
CA GLU A 27 -16.00 1.32 -9.65
C GLU A 27 -15.49 -0.08 -9.98
N GLN A 28 -14.19 -0.33 -9.82
CA GLN A 28 -13.57 -1.64 -10.08
C GLN A 28 -14.01 -2.72 -9.08
N SER A 29 -14.39 -2.35 -7.85
CA SER A 29 -14.85 -3.27 -6.81
C SER A 29 -16.35 -3.45 -6.76
N LYS A 30 -17.12 -2.60 -7.46
CA LYS A 30 -18.58 -2.60 -7.45
C LYS A 30 -19.16 -3.95 -7.89
N GLY A 31 -20.06 -4.49 -7.07
CA GLY A 31 -20.74 -5.75 -7.32
C GLY A 31 -19.91 -7.02 -7.10
N LYS A 32 -18.66 -6.90 -6.68
CA LYS A 32 -17.80 -8.06 -6.35
C LYS A 32 -17.99 -8.49 -4.90
N SER A 33 -17.98 -9.81 -4.68
CA SER A 33 -17.97 -10.39 -3.35
C SER A 33 -16.61 -10.18 -2.66
N ILE A 34 -16.58 -10.30 -1.32
CA ILE A 34 -15.32 -10.27 -0.55
C ILE A 34 -14.38 -11.38 -1.00
N ALA A 35 -14.88 -12.57 -1.30
CA ALA A 35 -14.06 -13.69 -1.78
C ALA A 35 -13.36 -13.34 -3.11
N GLU A 36 -14.07 -12.77 -4.08
CA GLU A 36 -13.49 -12.34 -5.36
C GLU A 36 -12.45 -11.22 -5.18
N LEU A 37 -12.70 -10.29 -4.25
CA LEU A 37 -11.75 -9.22 -3.94
C LEU A 37 -10.48 -9.76 -3.28
N LEU A 38 -10.60 -10.72 -2.36
CA LEU A 38 -9.46 -11.36 -1.70
C LEU A 38 -8.63 -12.19 -2.68
N ASP A 39 -9.28 -12.95 -3.57
CA ASP A 39 -8.59 -13.70 -4.61
C ASP A 39 -7.81 -12.78 -5.56
N THR A 40 -8.48 -11.71 -6.02
CA THR A 40 -7.84 -10.68 -6.86
C THR A 40 -6.66 -10.03 -6.16
N PHE A 41 -6.80 -9.69 -4.87
CA PHE A 41 -5.71 -9.12 -4.07
C PHE A 41 -4.53 -10.09 -3.98
N GLY A 42 -4.80 -11.36 -3.65
CA GLY A 42 -3.75 -12.39 -3.53
C GLY A 42 -2.96 -12.56 -4.83
N ARG A 43 -3.66 -12.64 -5.96
CA ARG A 43 -3.05 -12.75 -7.29
C ARG A 43 -2.20 -11.52 -7.63
N LEU A 44 -2.76 -10.32 -7.50
CA LEU A 44 -2.04 -9.07 -7.77
C LEU A 44 -0.83 -8.88 -6.85
N ARG A 45 -0.93 -9.27 -5.57
CA ARG A 45 0.19 -9.24 -4.64
C ARG A 45 1.31 -10.15 -5.10
N ALA A 46 0.99 -11.39 -5.44
CA ALA A 46 1.98 -12.35 -5.93
C ALA A 46 2.66 -11.89 -7.23
N GLU A 47 1.90 -11.31 -8.17
CA GLU A 47 2.44 -10.73 -9.40
C GLU A 47 3.40 -9.57 -9.10
N ASN A 48 2.98 -8.62 -8.25
CA ASN A 48 3.80 -7.47 -7.88
C ASN A 48 5.10 -7.87 -7.18
N LEU A 49 5.08 -8.88 -6.29
CA LEU A 49 6.29 -9.36 -5.63
C LEU A 49 7.24 -10.04 -6.62
N ARG A 50 6.73 -10.80 -7.59
CA ARG A 50 7.56 -11.37 -8.67
C ARG A 50 8.19 -10.26 -9.53
N GLU A 51 7.43 -9.24 -9.88
CA GLU A 51 7.96 -8.08 -10.63
C GLU A 51 9.03 -7.34 -9.83
N LEU A 52 8.82 -7.15 -8.52
CA LEU A 52 9.84 -6.55 -7.65
C LEU A 52 11.14 -7.36 -7.64
N GLN A 53 11.06 -8.68 -7.53
CA GLN A 53 12.24 -9.57 -7.57
C GLN A 53 13.00 -9.46 -8.88
N LYS A 54 12.30 -9.34 -10.03
CA LYS A 54 12.92 -9.17 -11.36
C LYS A 54 13.72 -7.87 -11.50
N LEU A 55 13.45 -6.85 -10.68
CA LEU A 55 14.21 -5.59 -10.73
C LEU A 55 15.66 -5.74 -10.25
N ASN A 56 16.02 -6.85 -9.59
CA ASN A 56 17.36 -7.15 -9.09
C ASN A 56 18.00 -5.95 -8.38
N LEU A 57 17.28 -5.38 -7.41
CA LEU A 57 17.64 -4.12 -6.75
C LEU A 57 18.94 -4.24 -5.97
N THR A 58 19.86 -3.33 -6.24
CA THR A 58 21.10 -3.12 -5.49
C THR A 58 20.98 -1.93 -4.54
N ALA A 59 21.92 -1.79 -3.61
CA ALA A 59 21.97 -0.62 -2.72
C ALA A 59 22.03 0.70 -3.51
N GLU A 60 22.76 0.72 -4.63
CA GLU A 60 22.86 1.88 -5.52
C GLU A 60 21.52 2.21 -6.20
N LEU A 61 20.81 1.19 -6.70
CA LEU A 61 19.50 1.39 -7.32
C LEU A 61 18.47 1.92 -6.32
N LEU A 62 18.56 1.53 -5.05
CA LEU A 62 17.67 2.02 -4.00
C LEU A 62 17.80 3.52 -3.72
N GLU A 63 18.97 4.11 -3.99
CA GLU A 63 19.20 5.56 -3.85
C GLU A 63 18.77 6.36 -5.10
N LYS A 64 18.34 5.70 -6.18
CA LYS A 64 17.79 6.41 -7.35
C LYS A 64 16.57 7.24 -6.97
N ARG A 65 16.50 8.43 -7.55
CA ARG A 65 15.53 9.47 -7.24
C ARG A 65 14.45 9.54 -8.32
N GLY A 66 13.23 9.89 -7.90
CA GLY A 66 12.10 10.16 -8.78
C GLY A 66 11.30 11.35 -8.27
N MET A 67 10.30 11.79 -9.06
CA MET A 67 9.50 12.96 -8.77
C MET A 67 8.07 12.57 -8.38
N HIS A 68 7.71 12.81 -7.11
CA HIS A 68 6.32 12.67 -6.65
C HIS A 68 5.57 14.00 -6.88
N PRO A 69 4.33 13.99 -7.40
CA PRO A 69 3.63 15.23 -7.77
C PRO A 69 3.37 16.18 -6.60
N GLU A 70 3.23 15.66 -5.37
CA GLU A 70 2.94 16.47 -4.18
C GLU A 70 4.14 16.58 -3.22
N LEU A 71 4.99 15.54 -3.13
CA LEU A 71 6.08 15.47 -2.15
C LEU A 71 7.43 15.92 -2.72
N GLY A 72 7.51 16.16 -4.04
CA GLY A 72 8.77 16.48 -4.70
C GLY A 72 9.66 15.23 -4.86
N VAL A 73 10.95 15.41 -4.67
CA VAL A 73 11.94 14.35 -4.89
C VAL A 73 11.85 13.27 -3.80
N VAL A 74 11.77 12.01 -4.24
CA VAL A 74 11.75 10.81 -3.38
C VAL A 74 12.73 9.76 -3.91
N THR A 75 13.22 8.86 -3.06
CA THR A 75 14.08 7.74 -3.49
C THR A 75 13.28 6.46 -3.70
N LEU A 76 13.84 5.52 -4.47
CA LEU A 76 13.26 4.17 -4.62
C LEU A 76 13.15 3.45 -3.27
N LYS A 77 14.16 3.60 -2.40
CA LYS A 77 14.14 3.07 -1.03
C LYS A 77 12.96 3.60 -0.22
N GLN A 78 12.70 4.91 -0.28
CA GLN A 78 11.56 5.53 0.39
C GLN A 78 10.23 5.02 -0.16
N LEU A 79 10.09 4.87 -1.48
CA LEU A 79 8.89 4.31 -2.11
C LEU A 79 8.60 2.89 -1.61
N LEU A 80 9.61 2.01 -1.57
CA LEU A 80 9.45 0.63 -1.14
C LEU A 80 9.19 0.51 0.36
N ALA A 81 9.88 1.31 1.19
CA ALA A 81 9.60 1.39 2.63
C ALA A 81 8.17 1.88 2.90
N THR A 82 7.71 2.88 2.13
CA THR A 82 6.33 3.37 2.22
C THR A 82 5.32 2.27 1.88
N TRP A 83 5.60 1.41 0.90
CA TRP A 83 4.72 0.29 0.59
C TRP A 83 4.52 -0.64 1.81
N VAL A 84 5.61 -1.00 2.49
CA VAL A 84 5.55 -1.85 3.70
C VAL A 84 4.71 -1.18 4.80
N VAL A 85 4.98 0.10 5.10
CA VAL A 85 4.26 0.84 6.16
C VAL A 85 2.79 1.05 5.79
N HIS A 86 2.49 1.26 4.52
CA HIS A 86 1.12 1.36 4.00
C HIS A 86 0.33 0.06 4.21
N ASP A 87 0.95 -1.11 3.99
CA ASP A 87 0.33 -2.40 4.26
C ASP A 87 0.00 -2.57 5.76
N PHE A 88 0.90 -2.17 6.66
CA PHE A 88 0.61 -2.14 8.11
C PHE A 88 -0.56 -1.21 8.45
N GLY A 89 -0.69 -0.09 7.75
CA GLY A 89 -1.85 0.80 7.86
C GLY A 89 -3.17 0.09 7.57
N HIS A 90 -3.22 -0.70 6.50
CA HIS A 90 -4.41 -1.49 6.17
C HIS A 90 -4.66 -2.65 7.14
N ILE A 91 -3.62 -3.35 7.58
CA ILE A 91 -3.75 -4.38 8.64
C ILE A 91 -4.36 -3.77 9.90
N ARG A 92 -3.88 -2.59 10.33
CA ARG A 92 -4.47 -1.86 11.46
C ARG A 92 -5.95 -1.57 11.25
N GLN A 93 -6.37 -1.13 10.05
CA GLN A 93 -7.77 -0.86 9.73
C GLN A 93 -8.62 -2.13 9.89
N VAL A 94 -8.18 -3.26 9.35
CA VAL A 94 -8.88 -4.55 9.47
C VAL A 94 -9.00 -4.98 10.93
N VAL A 95 -7.89 -4.96 11.68
CA VAL A 95 -7.86 -5.35 13.10
C VAL A 95 -8.77 -4.44 13.94
N ARG A 96 -8.82 -3.13 13.67
CA ARG A 96 -9.75 -2.21 14.35
C ARG A 96 -11.21 -2.55 14.09
N VAL A 97 -11.58 -2.88 12.85
CA VAL A 97 -12.95 -3.29 12.51
C VAL A 97 -13.31 -4.58 13.26
N MET A 98 -12.40 -5.55 13.32
CA MET A 98 -12.60 -6.79 14.07
C MET A 98 -12.76 -6.51 15.57
N ALA A 99 -11.89 -5.70 16.18
CA ALA A 99 -11.97 -5.36 17.60
C ALA A 99 -13.29 -4.65 17.95
N LYS A 100 -13.78 -3.77 17.09
CA LYS A 100 -15.05 -3.04 17.31
C LYS A 100 -16.27 -3.95 17.40
N GLN A 101 -16.22 -5.18 16.87
CA GLN A 101 -17.31 -6.15 17.03
C GLN A 101 -17.50 -6.56 18.49
N TYR A 102 -16.46 -6.44 19.32
CA TYR A 102 -16.46 -6.83 20.75
C TYR A 102 -16.58 -5.63 21.68
N ARG A 103 -16.87 -4.43 21.16
CA ARG A 103 -16.83 -3.17 21.93
C ARG A 103 -17.73 -3.19 23.17
N ASP A 104 -18.90 -3.79 23.05
CA ASP A 104 -19.88 -3.85 24.15
C ASP A 104 -19.57 -5.01 25.13
N GLU A 105 -19.08 -6.12 24.60
CA GLU A 105 -18.74 -7.31 25.38
C GLU A 105 -17.55 -7.08 26.32
N VAL A 106 -16.60 -6.21 25.96
CA VAL A 106 -15.45 -5.91 26.84
C VAL A 106 -15.84 -5.06 28.03
N GLY A 107 -17.03 -4.46 28.08
CA GLY A 107 -17.55 -3.68 29.18
C GLY A 107 -16.58 -2.59 29.68
N PRO A 108 -16.31 -2.56 31.03
CA PRO A 108 -15.41 -1.54 31.61
C PRO A 108 -13.96 -1.61 31.11
N TRP A 109 -13.50 -2.78 30.64
CA TRP A 109 -12.12 -2.98 30.16
C TRP A 109 -11.76 -2.12 28.93
N LYS A 110 -12.76 -1.55 28.26
CA LYS A 110 -12.54 -0.69 27.07
C LYS A 110 -11.56 0.47 27.32
N VAL A 111 -11.46 0.96 28.55
CA VAL A 111 -10.55 2.07 28.91
C VAL A 111 -9.05 1.72 28.76
N TYR A 112 -8.73 0.42 28.69
CA TYR A 112 -7.37 -0.07 28.47
C TYR A 112 -7.11 -0.52 27.03
N LEU A 113 -8.09 -0.42 26.16
CA LEU A 113 -8.07 -0.98 24.81
C LEU A 113 -8.09 0.13 23.76
N SER A 114 -6.96 0.80 23.54
CA SER A 114 -6.82 1.91 22.58
C SER A 114 -7.23 1.55 21.13
N ILE A 115 -7.24 0.28 20.78
CA ILE A 115 -7.70 -0.18 19.46
C ILE A 115 -9.19 0.08 19.24
N LEU A 116 -9.97 0.30 20.28
CA LEU A 116 -11.41 0.59 20.22
C LEU A 116 -11.75 2.07 20.07
N GLU A 117 -10.74 2.96 20.10
CA GLU A 117 -10.85 4.42 19.93
C GLU A 117 -11.10 4.89 18.49
#